data_68dd8f46345387c251bf98e27d88aa27
#
_entry.id   68dd8f46345387c251bf98e27d88aa27
#
_cell.length_a   1.000
_cell.length_b   1.000
_cell.length_c   1.000
_cell.angle_alpha   90.00
_cell.angle_beta   90.00
_cell.angle_gamma   90.00
#
_symmetry.space_group_name_H-M   'P 1'
#
loop_
_entity.id
_entity.type
_entity.pdbx_description
1 polymer ?
#
loop_
_entity_poly.entity_id
_entity_poly.type
_entity_poly.pdbx_seq_one_letter_code
_entity_poly.pdbx_strand_id
1 'polypeptide(L)'
;MINLSAATEAACADKITWLPGLEKLPSFEMYSGYVHPTATKKLHYWFVQSQSNPATDPVVVWFNGGPGCSSMEGFMAEHGPLHMNDDDTISMNPNAWNQKANMIYLEAPVGVGFSTGAPSDFDLISDDTTILSLHIITFNITVS
;
A
#
# COMPACT_ATOMS: atom_id res chain seq x y z
N MET A 1 -3.89 -22.28 -12.67
CA MET A 1 -3.77 -22.56 -11.22
C MET A 1 -2.76 -21.58 -10.65
N ILE A 2 -3.21 -20.74 -9.74
CA ILE A 2 -2.34 -19.78 -9.06
C ILE A 2 -1.59 -20.56 -7.98
N ASN A 3 -0.29 -20.36 -7.92
CA ASN A 3 0.55 -21.03 -6.93
C ASN A 3 0.41 -20.29 -5.59
N LEU A 4 -0.44 -20.79 -4.72
CA LEU A 4 -0.68 -20.20 -3.38
C LEU A 4 0.62 -20.07 -2.56
N SER A 5 1.57 -20.97 -2.72
CA SER A 5 2.83 -20.93 -1.98
C SER A 5 3.70 -19.72 -2.37
N ALA A 6 3.71 -19.35 -3.65
CA ALA A 6 4.48 -18.18 -4.12
C ALA A 6 3.88 -16.86 -3.65
N ALA A 7 2.54 -16.76 -3.56
CA ALA A 7 1.88 -15.57 -3.02
C ALA A 7 2.17 -15.39 -1.52
N THR A 8 2.20 -16.48 -0.76
CA THR A 8 2.53 -16.44 0.68
C THR A 8 4.00 -16.07 0.92
N GLU A 9 4.93 -16.57 0.09
CA GLU A 9 6.35 -16.21 0.18
C GLU A 9 6.59 -14.72 -0.17
N ALA A 10 5.92 -14.19 -1.21
CA ALA A 10 6.00 -12.78 -1.57
C ALA A 10 5.45 -11.89 -0.44
N ALA A 11 4.30 -12.23 0.12
CA ALA A 11 3.72 -11.51 1.25
C ALA A 11 4.64 -11.51 2.48
N CYS A 12 5.31 -12.63 2.77
CA CYS A 12 6.29 -12.70 3.84
C CYS A 12 7.51 -11.81 3.59
N ALA A 13 7.94 -11.68 2.32
CA ALA A 13 9.07 -10.81 1.95
C ALA A 13 8.72 -9.31 2.08
N ASP A 14 7.47 -8.94 1.85
CA ASP A 14 6.99 -7.56 1.92
C ASP A 14 6.65 -7.10 3.34
N LYS A 15 6.65 -8.02 4.31
CA LYS A 15 6.33 -7.70 5.71
C LYS A 15 7.34 -6.74 6.31
N ILE A 16 6.84 -5.63 6.85
CA ILE A 16 7.66 -4.64 7.53
C ILE A 16 8.00 -5.15 8.93
N THR A 17 9.28 -5.35 9.18
CA THR A 17 9.80 -5.81 10.47
C THR A 17 10.54 -4.73 11.24
N TRP A 18 10.81 -3.59 10.61
CA TRP A 18 11.47 -2.42 11.19
C TRP A 18 11.12 -1.17 10.38
N LEU A 19 11.03 -0.02 11.06
CA LEU A 19 10.86 1.29 10.43
C LEU A 19 11.79 2.31 11.11
N PRO A 20 12.53 3.11 10.33
CA PRO A 20 13.31 4.21 10.89
C PRO A 20 12.37 5.21 11.58
N GLY A 21 12.80 5.77 12.70
CA GLY A 21 12.01 6.74 13.46
C GLY A 21 10.99 6.12 14.43
N LEU A 22 10.82 4.79 14.43
CA LEU A 22 10.02 4.09 15.43
C LEU A 22 10.91 3.20 16.31
N GLU A 23 10.79 3.35 17.64
CA GLU A 23 11.46 2.45 18.59
C GLU A 23 10.88 1.04 18.55
N LYS A 24 9.57 0.94 18.31
CA LYS A 24 8.83 -0.32 18.24
C LYS A 24 7.70 -0.23 17.24
N LEU A 25 7.55 -1.27 16.42
CA LEU A 25 6.41 -1.39 15.52
C LEU A 25 5.08 -1.48 16.28
N PRO A 26 3.98 -0.97 15.68
CA PRO A 26 2.63 -1.16 16.20
C PRO A 26 2.26 -2.64 16.35
N SER A 27 1.14 -2.93 17.00
CA SER A 27 0.63 -4.29 17.18
C SER A 27 -0.01 -4.89 15.92
N PHE A 28 -0.42 -4.06 14.95
CA PHE A 28 -0.94 -4.48 13.66
C PHE A 28 0.19 -4.67 12.65
N GLU A 29 -0.03 -5.55 11.70
CA GLU A 29 0.97 -5.82 10.67
C GLU A 29 0.90 -4.81 9.53
N MET A 30 2.07 -4.56 8.93
CA MET A 30 2.23 -3.71 7.75
C MET A 30 3.09 -4.43 6.73
N TYR A 31 2.81 -4.14 5.46
CA TYR A 31 3.52 -4.71 4.33
C TYR A 31 3.76 -3.62 3.29
N SER A 32 4.94 -3.63 2.66
CA SER A 32 5.27 -2.71 1.59
C SER A 32 5.99 -3.46 0.48
N GLY A 33 5.50 -3.33 -0.73
CA GLY A 33 6.02 -4.08 -1.87
C GLY A 33 5.48 -3.57 -3.19
N TYR A 34 5.49 -4.44 -4.19
CA TYR A 34 5.09 -4.08 -5.54
C TYR A 34 4.08 -5.06 -6.10
N VAL A 35 3.04 -4.53 -6.75
CA VAL A 35 2.19 -5.28 -7.66
C VAL A 35 2.65 -5.06 -9.09
N HIS A 36 2.52 -6.09 -9.91
CA HIS A 36 2.97 -6.10 -11.30
C HIS A 36 1.77 -6.22 -12.26
N PRO A 37 1.09 -5.11 -12.63
CA PRO A 37 -0.04 -5.15 -13.56
C PRO A 37 0.34 -5.67 -14.95
N THR A 38 1.58 -5.41 -15.36
CA THR A 38 2.19 -5.92 -16.59
C THR A 38 3.63 -6.37 -16.32
N ALA A 39 4.31 -6.91 -17.32
CA ALA A 39 5.71 -7.30 -17.21
C ALA A 39 6.66 -6.11 -16.92
N THR A 40 6.27 -4.90 -17.28
CA THR A 40 7.10 -3.69 -17.15
C THR A 40 6.65 -2.78 -16.00
N LYS A 41 5.38 -2.80 -15.63
CA LYS A 41 4.81 -1.92 -14.60
C LYS A 41 5.00 -2.53 -13.20
N LYS A 42 5.51 -1.70 -12.30
CA LYS A 42 5.62 -2.00 -10.87
C LYS A 42 4.95 -0.87 -10.10
N LEU A 43 3.80 -1.16 -9.49
CA LEU A 43 3.10 -0.21 -8.64
C LEU A 43 3.38 -0.52 -7.20
N HIS A 44 3.95 0.45 -6.51
CA HIS A 44 4.24 0.35 -5.09
C HIS A 44 2.95 0.41 -4.28
N TYR A 45 2.85 -0.41 -3.26
CA TYR A 45 1.77 -0.37 -2.29
C TYR A 45 2.31 -0.40 -0.86
N TRP A 46 1.52 0.16 0.04
CA TRP A 46 1.66 -0.03 1.47
C TRP A 46 0.33 -0.54 2.02
N PHE A 47 0.37 -1.72 2.62
CA PHE A 47 -0.80 -2.34 3.25
C PHE A 47 -0.67 -2.25 4.77
N VAL A 48 -1.78 -1.93 5.43
CA VAL A 48 -1.88 -1.82 6.89
C VAL A 48 -3.08 -2.61 7.36
N GLN A 49 -2.88 -3.55 8.26
CA GLN A 49 -3.97 -4.31 8.86
C GLN A 49 -4.85 -3.44 9.76
N SER A 50 -6.12 -3.81 9.83
CA SER A 50 -7.05 -3.25 10.82
C SER A 50 -6.57 -3.52 12.24
N GLN A 51 -6.78 -2.54 13.11
CA GLN A 51 -6.51 -2.65 14.55
C GLN A 51 -7.63 -3.40 15.29
N SER A 52 -8.78 -3.63 14.65
CA SER A 52 -9.95 -4.27 15.23
C SER A 52 -9.95 -5.77 14.92
N ASN A 53 -10.37 -6.15 13.71
CA ASN A 53 -10.39 -7.54 13.27
C ASN A 53 -9.96 -7.64 11.80
N PRO A 54 -8.66 -7.75 11.51
CA PRO A 54 -8.15 -7.76 10.14
C PRO A 54 -8.74 -8.87 9.27
N ALA A 55 -9.18 -9.99 9.86
CA ALA A 55 -9.77 -11.10 9.11
C ALA A 55 -11.18 -10.81 8.56
N THR A 56 -11.93 -9.89 9.17
CA THR A 56 -13.34 -9.62 8.81
C THR A 56 -13.62 -8.16 8.48
N ASP A 57 -12.73 -7.25 8.87
CA ASP A 57 -12.89 -5.83 8.58
C ASP A 57 -12.72 -5.55 7.07
N PRO A 58 -13.39 -4.53 6.55
CA PRO A 58 -13.33 -4.21 5.13
C PRO A 58 -11.90 -3.86 4.69
N VAL A 59 -11.63 -4.08 3.40
CA VAL A 59 -10.42 -3.59 2.74
C VAL A 59 -10.74 -2.31 1.98
N VAL A 60 -10.02 -1.24 2.29
CA VAL A 60 -10.15 0.07 1.66
C VAL A 60 -8.86 0.37 0.90
N VAL A 61 -8.99 0.73 -0.38
CA VAL A 61 -7.87 1.18 -1.19
C VAL A 61 -7.91 2.70 -1.30
N TRP A 62 -6.81 3.34 -0.99
CA TRP A 62 -6.63 4.78 -1.08
C TRP A 62 -5.74 5.18 -2.25
N PHE A 63 -6.17 6.18 -2.98
CA PHE A 63 -5.40 6.87 -4.02
C PHE A 63 -5.39 8.36 -3.71
N ASN A 64 -4.21 8.95 -3.61
CA ASN A 64 -4.12 10.39 -3.58
C ASN A 64 -4.54 10.99 -4.93
N GLY A 65 -5.15 12.15 -4.86
CA GLY A 65 -5.58 12.89 -6.02
C GLY A 65 -4.42 13.50 -6.82
N GLY A 66 -4.76 14.40 -7.70
CA GLY A 66 -3.80 15.09 -8.54
C GLY A 66 -4.28 15.18 -9.98
N PRO A 67 -4.05 14.24 -10.88
CA PRO A 67 -3.31 12.97 -10.74
C PRO A 67 -1.81 13.16 -10.51
N GLY A 68 -1.19 12.17 -9.84
CA GLY A 68 0.26 12.12 -9.68
C GLY A 68 0.79 12.40 -8.26
N CYS A 69 -0.07 12.69 -7.28
CA CYS A 69 0.35 12.74 -5.88
C CYS A 69 0.55 11.34 -5.31
N SER A 70 1.58 11.19 -4.49
CA SER A 70 1.87 9.93 -3.83
C SER A 70 0.84 9.59 -2.75
N SER A 71 0.38 8.35 -2.72
CA SER A 71 -0.52 7.85 -1.67
C SER A 71 0.16 7.74 -0.29
N MET A 72 1.50 7.87 -0.26
CA MET A 72 2.23 7.99 1.01
C MET A 72 1.91 9.30 1.75
N GLU A 73 1.43 10.33 1.06
CA GLU A 73 0.92 11.56 1.68
C GLU A 73 -0.30 11.23 2.57
N GLY A 74 -1.31 10.55 2.04
CA GLY A 74 -2.45 10.07 2.83
C GLY A 74 -2.04 9.13 3.97
N PHE A 75 -1.02 8.29 3.75
CA PHE A 75 -0.51 7.38 4.76
C PHE A 75 0.24 8.10 5.89
N MET A 76 1.15 9.03 5.59
CA MET A 76 2.08 9.63 6.56
C MET A 76 1.64 11.00 7.11
N ALA A 77 0.66 11.66 6.45
CA ALA A 77 0.27 13.02 6.82
C ALA A 77 -1.23 13.20 7.08
N GLU A 78 -2.08 12.22 6.70
CA GLU A 78 -3.54 12.39 6.83
C GLU A 78 -4.16 11.31 7.74
N HIS A 79 -4.61 10.22 7.16
CA HIS A 79 -5.44 9.21 7.86
C HIS A 79 -4.75 7.86 8.09
N GLY A 80 -3.49 7.72 7.72
CA GLY A 80 -2.72 6.53 8.05
C GLY A 80 -2.39 6.45 9.55
N PRO A 81 -1.90 5.30 10.01
CA PRO A 81 -1.61 5.09 11.43
C PRO A 81 -0.35 5.78 11.93
N LEU A 82 0.51 6.21 11.02
CA LEU A 82 1.80 6.80 11.31
C LEU A 82 1.85 8.21 10.75
N HIS A 83 2.24 9.16 11.57
CA HIS A 83 2.51 10.54 11.14
C HIS A 83 4.00 10.84 11.24
N MET A 84 4.56 11.39 10.17
CA MET A 84 5.91 11.94 10.17
C MET A 84 5.87 13.34 10.78
N ASN A 85 6.67 13.57 11.80
CA ASN A 85 6.79 14.85 12.48
C ASN A 85 7.91 15.68 11.84
N ASP A 86 7.92 16.99 12.10
CA ASP A 86 8.91 17.93 11.56
C ASP A 86 10.35 17.66 12.03
N ASP A 87 10.52 16.89 13.08
CA ASP A 87 11.82 16.50 13.66
C ASP A 87 12.30 15.10 13.19
N ASP A 88 11.77 14.60 12.08
CA ASP A 88 12.06 13.28 11.50
C ASP A 88 11.67 12.08 12.40
N THR A 89 10.89 12.32 13.44
CA THR A 89 10.31 11.23 14.25
C THR A 89 8.96 10.78 13.70
N ILE A 90 8.52 9.59 14.09
CA ILE A 90 7.22 9.06 13.72
C ILE A 90 6.35 8.95 14.98
N SER A 91 5.13 9.46 14.90
CA SER A 91 4.11 9.33 15.95
C SER A 91 2.92 8.50 15.46
N MET A 92 2.18 7.93 16.41
CA MET A 92 0.94 7.22 16.12
C MET A 92 -0.21 8.20 15.92
N ASN A 93 -1.00 7.99 14.86
CA ASN A 93 -2.23 8.75 14.62
C ASN A 93 -3.39 8.12 15.39
N PRO A 94 -3.97 8.81 16.40
CA PRO A 94 -5.09 8.27 17.17
C PRO A 94 -6.41 8.22 16.38
N ASN A 95 -6.49 8.86 15.20
CA ASN A 95 -7.66 8.92 14.34
C ASN A 95 -7.46 8.13 13.02
N ALA A 96 -6.53 7.20 13.00
CA ALA A 96 -6.21 6.44 11.78
C ALA A 96 -7.41 5.60 11.29
N TRP A 97 -7.57 5.52 9.98
CA TRP A 97 -8.65 4.76 9.37
C TRP A 97 -8.51 3.25 9.56
N ASN A 98 -7.29 2.76 9.75
CA ASN A 98 -7.08 1.34 10.04
C ASN A 98 -7.59 0.90 11.42
N GLN A 99 -8.20 1.77 12.21
CA GLN A 99 -8.90 1.34 13.42
C GLN A 99 -10.07 0.38 13.13
N LYS A 100 -10.65 0.46 11.92
CA LYS A 100 -11.86 -0.28 11.52
C LYS A 100 -11.80 -0.85 10.11
N ALA A 101 -10.68 -0.73 9.41
CA ALA A 101 -10.48 -1.23 8.05
C ALA A 101 -9.04 -1.65 7.82
N ASN A 102 -8.84 -2.62 6.95
CA ASN A 102 -7.56 -2.87 6.33
C ASN A 102 -7.33 -1.81 5.25
N MET A 103 -6.19 -1.16 5.25
CA MET A 103 -5.90 -0.05 4.34
C MET A 103 -4.82 -0.43 3.33
N ILE A 104 -5.04 -0.12 2.06
CA ILE A 104 -4.03 -0.19 1.01
C ILE A 104 -3.81 1.22 0.48
N TYR A 105 -2.59 1.69 0.55
CA TYR A 105 -2.14 2.93 -0.09
C TYR A 105 -1.40 2.55 -1.36
N LEU A 106 -2.02 2.79 -2.52
CA LEU A 106 -1.45 2.43 -3.81
C LEU A 106 -0.91 3.68 -4.50
N GLU A 107 0.35 3.62 -4.92
CA GLU A 107 0.97 4.67 -5.71
C GLU A 107 0.71 4.43 -7.20
N ALA A 108 -0.23 5.15 -7.76
CA ALA A 108 -0.61 5.07 -9.16
C ALA A 108 -0.83 6.48 -9.75
N PRO A 109 -0.56 6.67 -11.04
CA PRO A 109 0.00 5.73 -12.02
C PRO A 109 1.52 5.48 -11.86
N VAL A 110 2.11 4.78 -12.85
CA VAL A 110 3.57 4.63 -12.98
C VAL A 110 4.26 5.99 -12.93
N GLY A 111 5.37 6.08 -12.17
CA GLY A 111 6.11 7.33 -11.96
C GLY A 111 5.69 8.10 -10.72
N VAL A 112 4.61 7.68 -10.04
CA VAL A 112 4.20 8.25 -8.75
C VAL A 112 4.94 7.56 -7.62
N GLY A 113 5.54 8.36 -6.75
CA GLY A 113 6.30 7.87 -5.60
C GLY A 113 7.34 6.82 -5.98
N PHE A 114 7.22 5.63 -5.44
CA PHE A 114 8.12 4.51 -5.72
C PHE A 114 7.69 3.63 -6.90
N SER A 115 6.57 3.93 -7.56
CA SER A 115 6.07 3.17 -8.70
C SER A 115 6.90 3.42 -9.96
N THR A 116 7.28 2.36 -10.66
CA THR A 116 8.18 2.41 -11.82
C THR A 116 7.62 1.62 -13.01
N GLY A 117 8.14 1.90 -14.21
CA GLY A 117 7.78 1.20 -15.44
C GLY A 117 8.71 1.52 -16.59
N ALA A 118 8.44 0.96 -17.77
CA ALA A 118 9.12 1.34 -18.99
C ALA A 118 8.72 2.78 -19.43
N PRO A 119 9.51 3.49 -20.24
CA PRO A 119 9.16 4.85 -20.68
C PRO A 119 7.78 4.95 -21.32
N SER A 120 7.33 3.94 -22.06
CA SER A 120 5.99 3.86 -22.66
C SER A 120 4.84 3.71 -21.66
N ASP A 121 5.12 3.38 -20.41
CA ASP A 121 4.10 3.20 -19.37
C ASP A 121 3.69 4.52 -18.71
N PHE A 122 4.51 5.57 -18.83
CA PHE A 122 4.26 6.88 -18.24
C PHE A 122 3.19 7.70 -18.99
N ASP A 123 2.94 7.37 -20.26
CA ASP A 123 1.98 8.09 -21.10
C ASP A 123 0.52 7.60 -20.93
N LEU A 124 0.32 6.54 -20.16
CA LEU A 124 -0.97 5.87 -20.01
C LEU A 124 -1.62 6.20 -18.65
N ILE A 125 -2.00 7.46 -18.46
CA ILE A 125 -2.85 7.85 -17.33
C ILE A 125 -4.30 7.63 -17.77
N SER A 126 -4.89 6.50 -17.37
CA SER A 126 -6.31 6.25 -17.58
C SER A 126 -6.91 5.56 -16.35
N ASP A 127 -8.21 5.77 -16.13
CA ASP A 127 -8.97 5.09 -15.07
C ASP A 127 -8.91 3.57 -15.25
N ASP A 128 -8.90 3.09 -16.49
CA ASP A 128 -8.83 1.66 -16.81
C ASP A 128 -7.53 1.00 -16.29
N THR A 129 -6.39 1.69 -16.39
CA THR A 129 -5.11 1.16 -15.88
C THR A 129 -5.06 1.11 -14.36
N THR A 130 -5.73 2.04 -13.70
CA THR A 130 -5.86 2.08 -12.24
C THR A 130 -6.79 0.96 -11.75
N ILE A 131 -7.94 0.77 -12.42
CA ILE A 131 -8.91 -0.29 -12.11
C ILE A 131 -8.31 -1.69 -12.31
N LEU A 132 -7.56 -1.90 -13.39
CA LEU A 132 -6.89 -3.19 -13.63
C LEU A 132 -5.89 -3.52 -12.52
N SER A 133 -5.18 -2.52 -12.01
CA SER A 133 -4.25 -2.67 -10.89
C SER A 133 -4.97 -3.07 -9.59
N LEU A 134 -6.17 -2.50 -9.36
CA LEU A 134 -7.02 -2.86 -8.22
C LEU A 134 -7.45 -4.33 -8.21
N HIS A 135 -7.83 -4.89 -9.35
CA HIS A 135 -8.23 -6.30 -9.46
C HIS A 135 -7.08 -7.24 -9.08
N ILE A 136 -5.85 -6.91 -9.45
CA ILE A 136 -4.66 -7.68 -9.12
C ILE A 136 -4.37 -7.64 -7.62
N ILE A 137 -4.48 -6.47 -7.00
CA ILE A 137 -4.26 -6.29 -5.56
C ILE A 137 -5.31 -7.02 -4.74
N THR A 138 -6.58 -6.83 -5.05
CA THR A 138 -7.69 -7.49 -4.35
C THR A 138 -7.55 -9.01 -4.43
N PHE A 139 -7.14 -9.54 -5.56
CA PHE A 139 -6.94 -10.96 -5.76
C PHE A 139 -5.78 -11.52 -4.93
N ASN A 140 -4.65 -10.80 -4.82
CA ASN A 140 -3.50 -11.23 -4.05
C ASN A 140 -3.70 -11.14 -2.53
N ILE A 141 -4.51 -10.19 -2.06
CA ILE A 141 -4.78 -10.00 -0.63
C ILE A 141 -5.88 -10.94 -0.12
N THR A 142 -6.83 -11.30 -0.95
CA THR A 142 -7.93 -12.23 -0.57
C THR A 142 -7.47 -13.69 -0.43
N VAL A 143 -6.27 -14.01 -0.91
CA VAL A 143 -5.72 -15.39 -0.94
C VAL A 143 -4.67 -15.62 0.16
N SER A 144 -4.33 -14.62 0.94
CA SER A 144 -3.44 -14.69 2.11
C SER A 144 -4.24 -14.52 3.39
#